data_fc0ed07077486bab9f191bd29e16f14d
#
_entry.id   fc0ed07077486bab9f191bd29e16f14d
#
_cell.length_a   1.000
_cell.length_b   1.000
_cell.length_c   1.000
_cell.angle_alpha   90.00
_cell.angle_beta   90.00
_cell.angle_gamma   90.00
#
_symmetry.space_group_name_H-M   'P 1'
#
loop_
_entity.id
_entity.type
_entity.pdbx_description
1 polymer ?
#
loop_
_entity_poly.entity_id
_entity_poly.type
_entity_poly.pdbx_seq_one_letter_code
_entity_poly.pdbx_strand_id
1 'polypeptide(L)'
;MEEVRLQEEVRQLRRELLLLYEIGNLIRSSLLLDEVIYLILSAVTSHEGMGFNRAILFMVNDIGTHIEGKMGIGPANSASSPAAWKMIKDSKITLEGLLDVYHKTGKLIDKELNDIVHEIRIPITKEHGILPRVIIHDAPYLVSREDTNRELADFRLKSLGVSQFAVVPLRGKERTIGALMVDNIATKKDITELEVRRLMMLANHGGLALENAKSYSEVVVTAQQDSLTKLWNHGHFQKLLQESIKDAKITKKDVSLIIFDVDDFKIYNDTLGHQAGDKALEFIARVSKTVMRRHDYLARYGGEEFAAVLPGTSKEEAVKLAERLRSVIERETSNTWQTQVPRKITVSLGVAAFPQDAGDKEKLIFCADGALYEAKRACKNQVQPYTKTSCLSSETG
;
A
#
# COMPACT_ATOMS: atom_id res chain seq x y z
N MET A 1 -55.87 -1.14 -9.86
CA MET A 1 -54.91 -0.07 -9.49
C MET A 1 -53.88 -0.59 -8.45
N GLU A 2 -54.33 -1.29 -7.41
CA GLU A 2 -53.47 -1.81 -6.33
C GLU A 2 -52.53 -2.93 -6.83
N GLU A 3 -53.06 -3.84 -7.69
CA GLU A 3 -52.29 -4.93 -8.29
C GLU A 3 -51.19 -4.46 -9.25
N VAL A 4 -51.44 -3.39 -10.01
CA VAL A 4 -50.43 -2.76 -10.90
C VAL A 4 -49.36 -2.09 -10.08
N ARG A 5 -49.70 -1.43 -8.98
CA ARG A 5 -48.77 -0.82 -8.04
C ARG A 5 -47.89 -1.87 -7.36
N LEU A 6 -48.47 -2.96 -6.92
CA LEU A 6 -47.74 -4.09 -6.31
C LEU A 6 -46.78 -4.75 -7.30
N GLN A 7 -47.20 -4.95 -8.55
CA GLN A 7 -46.36 -5.48 -9.61
C GLN A 7 -45.16 -4.55 -9.96
N GLU A 8 -45.39 -3.25 -9.94
CA GLU A 8 -44.34 -2.27 -10.16
C GLU A 8 -43.32 -2.27 -9.00
N GLU A 9 -43.80 -2.32 -7.76
CA GLU A 9 -42.98 -2.42 -6.54
C GLU A 9 -42.14 -3.71 -6.53
N VAL A 10 -42.70 -4.84 -6.89
CA VAL A 10 -41.99 -6.13 -7.03
C VAL A 10 -40.94 -6.09 -8.14
N ARG A 11 -41.21 -5.44 -9.27
CA ARG A 11 -40.21 -5.26 -10.35
C ARG A 11 -39.06 -4.38 -9.92
N GLN A 12 -39.36 -3.34 -9.17
CA GLN A 12 -38.34 -2.43 -8.64
C GLN A 12 -37.44 -3.14 -7.62
N LEU A 13 -38.03 -3.87 -6.68
CA LEU A 13 -37.30 -4.67 -5.70
C LEU A 13 -36.40 -5.75 -6.36
N ARG A 14 -36.90 -6.42 -7.41
CA ARG A 14 -36.08 -7.38 -8.17
C ARG A 14 -34.90 -6.74 -8.87
N ARG A 15 -35.09 -5.56 -9.47
CA ARG A 15 -33.96 -4.82 -10.11
C ARG A 15 -32.91 -4.42 -9.08
N GLU A 16 -33.35 -3.94 -7.92
CA GLU A 16 -32.46 -3.55 -6.83
C GLU A 16 -31.66 -4.75 -6.28
N LEU A 17 -32.31 -5.90 -6.10
CA LEU A 17 -31.65 -7.14 -5.67
C LEU A 17 -30.63 -7.62 -6.69
N LEU A 18 -30.95 -7.58 -7.99
CA LEU A 18 -30.01 -7.96 -9.04
C LEU A 18 -28.80 -7.01 -9.07
N LEU A 19 -29.01 -5.73 -8.95
CA LEU A 19 -27.92 -4.74 -8.89
C LEU A 19 -26.99 -4.98 -7.69
N LEU A 20 -27.58 -5.18 -6.49
CA LEU A 20 -26.79 -5.49 -5.30
C LEU A 20 -26.01 -6.81 -5.44
N TYR A 21 -26.58 -7.79 -6.11
CA TYR A 21 -25.90 -9.06 -6.40
C TYR A 21 -24.74 -8.89 -7.37
N GLU A 22 -24.93 -8.14 -8.46
CA GLU A 22 -23.90 -7.84 -9.45
C GLU A 22 -22.74 -7.03 -8.82
N ILE A 23 -23.07 -5.99 -8.06
CA ILE A 23 -22.10 -5.20 -7.30
C ILE A 23 -21.32 -6.10 -6.32
N GLY A 24 -22.02 -6.94 -5.58
CA GLY A 24 -21.39 -7.86 -4.63
C GLY A 24 -20.44 -8.88 -5.29
N ASN A 25 -20.78 -9.34 -6.49
CA ASN A 25 -19.90 -10.21 -7.28
C ASN A 25 -18.67 -9.47 -7.79
N LEU A 26 -18.85 -8.26 -8.31
CA LEU A 26 -17.77 -7.44 -8.83
C LEU A 26 -16.78 -7.04 -7.72
N ILE A 27 -17.29 -6.60 -6.56
CA ILE A 27 -16.46 -6.27 -5.40
C ILE A 27 -15.62 -7.49 -4.95
N ARG A 28 -16.19 -8.70 -5.02
CA ARG A 28 -15.47 -9.94 -4.66
C ARG A 28 -14.47 -10.42 -5.70
N SER A 29 -14.54 -9.93 -6.94
CA SER A 29 -13.63 -10.33 -8.01
C SER A 29 -12.26 -9.64 -7.92
N SER A 30 -12.15 -8.50 -7.25
CA SER A 30 -10.87 -7.82 -7.03
C SER A 30 -10.21 -8.26 -5.73
N LEU A 31 -8.89 -8.45 -5.80
CA LEU A 31 -8.02 -8.78 -4.66
C LEU A 31 -7.17 -7.58 -4.20
N LEU A 32 -7.24 -6.45 -4.90
CA LEU A 32 -6.53 -5.24 -4.55
C LEU A 32 -7.40 -4.33 -3.69
N LEU A 33 -6.91 -3.97 -2.51
CA LEU A 33 -7.67 -3.21 -1.52
C LEU A 33 -8.22 -1.89 -2.09
N ASP A 34 -7.39 -1.13 -2.81
CA ASP A 34 -7.80 0.17 -3.37
C ASP A 34 -8.87 0.01 -4.47
N GLU A 35 -8.83 -1.06 -5.26
CA GLU A 35 -9.86 -1.38 -6.24
C GLU A 35 -11.20 -1.71 -5.57
N VAL A 36 -11.17 -2.51 -4.51
CA VAL A 36 -12.37 -2.85 -3.74
C VAL A 36 -12.99 -1.60 -3.11
N ILE A 37 -12.17 -0.70 -2.54
CA ILE A 37 -12.62 0.58 -2.01
C ILE A 37 -13.28 1.40 -3.11
N TYR A 38 -12.61 1.53 -4.26
CA TYR A 38 -13.13 2.28 -5.40
C TYR A 38 -14.45 1.73 -5.92
N LEU A 39 -14.58 0.41 -6.05
CA LEU A 39 -15.82 -0.25 -6.49
C LEU A 39 -16.98 0.01 -5.52
N ILE A 40 -16.74 -0.08 -4.21
CA ILE A 40 -17.76 0.21 -3.19
C ILE A 40 -18.24 1.66 -3.32
N LEU A 41 -17.30 2.62 -3.38
CA LEU A 41 -17.64 4.04 -3.48
C LEU A 41 -18.34 4.37 -4.78
N SER A 42 -17.91 3.79 -5.90
CA SER A 42 -18.53 3.96 -7.21
C SER A 42 -19.96 3.39 -7.25
N ALA A 43 -20.18 2.21 -6.65
CA ALA A 43 -21.51 1.63 -6.55
C ALA A 43 -22.48 2.48 -5.72
N VAL A 44 -21.97 3.20 -4.73
CA VAL A 44 -22.76 4.11 -3.89
C VAL A 44 -23.07 5.42 -4.58
N THR A 45 -22.13 5.95 -5.37
CA THR A 45 -22.27 7.29 -5.98
C THR A 45 -22.80 7.28 -7.41
N SER A 46 -22.68 6.17 -8.17
CA SER A 46 -23.13 6.08 -9.55
C SER A 46 -24.66 6.16 -9.65
N HIS A 47 -25.14 6.65 -10.81
CA HIS A 47 -26.58 6.75 -11.09
C HIS A 47 -27.26 5.37 -11.25
N GLU A 48 -26.54 4.40 -11.77
CA GLU A 48 -26.98 2.99 -11.84
C GLU A 48 -26.93 2.29 -10.48
N GLY A 49 -26.17 2.84 -9.51
CA GLY A 49 -26.08 2.35 -8.14
C GLY A 49 -27.08 3.01 -7.21
N MET A 50 -26.58 3.61 -6.13
CA MET A 50 -27.45 4.23 -5.10
C MET A 50 -27.70 5.71 -5.32
N GLY A 51 -26.87 6.40 -6.13
CA GLY A 51 -27.04 7.79 -6.53
C GLY A 51 -26.75 8.83 -5.46
N PHE A 52 -26.01 8.49 -4.40
CA PHE A 52 -25.53 9.48 -3.43
C PHE A 52 -24.55 10.45 -4.08
N ASN A 53 -24.52 11.71 -3.63
CA ASN A 53 -23.66 12.71 -4.24
C ASN A 53 -22.19 12.53 -3.83
N ARG A 54 -21.95 12.06 -2.61
CA ARG A 54 -20.62 11.82 -2.08
C ARG A 54 -20.63 10.59 -1.19
N ALA A 55 -19.54 9.84 -1.25
CA ALA A 55 -19.26 8.74 -0.36
C ALA A 55 -17.80 8.78 0.11
N ILE A 56 -17.55 8.49 1.38
CA ILE A 56 -16.22 8.45 1.98
C ILE A 56 -16.08 7.15 2.76
N LEU A 57 -15.02 6.42 2.50
CA LEU A 57 -14.69 5.18 3.17
C LEU A 57 -13.57 5.39 4.18
N PHE A 58 -13.82 4.90 5.38
CA PHE A 58 -12.88 4.89 6.50
C PHE A 58 -12.55 3.46 6.88
N MET A 59 -11.31 3.21 7.31
CA MET A 59 -10.91 1.91 7.84
C MET A 59 -10.31 2.06 9.23
N VAL A 60 -10.51 1.04 10.06
CA VAL A 60 -9.82 0.91 11.34
C VAL A 60 -8.37 0.53 11.06
N ASN A 61 -7.43 1.20 11.72
CA ASN A 61 -6.01 0.90 11.60
C ASN A 61 -5.68 -0.50 12.17
N ASP A 62 -4.50 -1.04 11.85
CA ASP A 62 -4.11 -2.41 12.20
C ASP A 62 -4.09 -2.65 13.72
N ILE A 63 -3.78 -1.61 14.51
CA ILE A 63 -3.73 -1.68 15.98
C ILE A 63 -5.15 -1.59 16.59
N GLY A 64 -6.16 -1.18 15.82
CA GLY A 64 -7.54 -1.04 16.30
C GLY A 64 -7.80 0.22 17.15
N THR A 65 -6.93 1.22 17.07
CA THR A 65 -6.99 2.43 17.93
C THR A 65 -7.58 3.66 17.26
N HIS A 66 -7.52 3.72 15.93
CA HIS A 66 -7.94 4.87 15.13
C HIS A 66 -8.74 4.44 13.89
N ILE A 67 -9.64 5.33 13.49
CA ILE A 67 -10.29 5.30 12.18
C ILE A 67 -9.54 6.25 11.27
N GLU A 68 -9.17 5.79 10.08
CA GLU A 68 -8.43 6.54 9.08
C GLU A 68 -9.24 6.67 7.79
N GLY A 69 -9.28 7.86 7.20
CA GLY A 69 -9.86 8.06 5.87
C GLY A 69 -9.01 7.38 4.80
N LYS A 70 -9.65 6.63 3.91
CA LYS A 70 -8.95 5.86 2.85
C LYS A 70 -9.21 6.41 1.46
N MET A 71 -10.47 6.71 1.14
CA MET A 71 -10.84 7.25 -0.17
C MET A 71 -12.21 7.92 -0.09
N GLY A 72 -12.42 8.93 -0.95
CA GLY A 72 -13.71 9.58 -1.16
C GLY A 72 -14.01 9.75 -2.64
N ILE A 73 -15.27 9.62 -3.03
CA ILE A 73 -15.80 9.96 -4.36
C ILE A 73 -16.92 10.96 -4.19
N GLY A 74 -16.87 12.04 -4.96
CA GLY A 74 -17.83 13.13 -4.94
C GLY A 74 -17.21 14.48 -4.66
N PRO A 75 -17.97 15.59 -4.69
CA PRO A 75 -17.45 16.94 -4.54
C PRO A 75 -16.90 17.19 -3.13
N ALA A 76 -15.75 17.87 -3.04
CA ALA A 76 -15.14 18.26 -1.75
C ALA A 76 -16.04 19.24 -0.98
N ASN A 77 -16.71 20.16 -1.68
CA ASN A 77 -17.65 21.11 -1.09
C ASN A 77 -18.78 21.45 -2.06
N SER A 78 -19.80 22.19 -1.60
CA SER A 78 -20.97 22.55 -2.42
C SER A 78 -20.64 23.50 -3.59
N ALA A 79 -19.49 24.16 -3.58
CA ALA A 79 -19.07 25.11 -4.63
C ALA A 79 -18.22 24.42 -5.72
N SER A 80 -17.56 23.31 -5.40
CA SER A 80 -16.68 22.60 -6.32
C SER A 80 -17.44 21.61 -7.19
N SER A 81 -18.46 22.06 -7.99
CA SER A 81 -18.86 21.14 -8.87
C SER A 81 -20.04 20.89 -9.75
N PRO A 82 -20.48 21.55 -10.69
CA PRO A 82 -21.39 20.99 -11.71
C PRO A 82 -20.67 20.12 -12.76
N ALA A 83 -19.40 20.34 -13.06
CA ALA A 83 -18.72 19.73 -14.21
C ALA A 83 -18.29 18.26 -13.95
N ALA A 84 -17.63 17.97 -12.83
CA ALA A 84 -17.20 16.60 -12.48
C ALA A 84 -18.40 15.68 -12.23
N TRP A 85 -19.43 16.21 -11.58
CA TRP A 85 -20.72 15.53 -11.38
C TRP A 85 -21.43 15.18 -12.67
N LYS A 86 -21.39 16.11 -13.63
CA LYS A 86 -22.02 15.90 -14.95
C LYS A 86 -21.31 14.78 -15.71
N MET A 87 -19.99 14.70 -15.61
CA MET A 87 -19.20 13.63 -16.22
C MET A 87 -19.54 12.25 -15.65
N ILE A 88 -19.68 12.13 -14.33
CA ILE A 88 -20.05 10.85 -13.66
C ILE A 88 -21.49 10.48 -13.98
N LYS A 89 -22.41 11.45 -14.04
CA LYS A 89 -23.83 11.24 -14.31
C LYS A 89 -24.13 10.93 -15.78
N ASP A 90 -23.39 11.53 -16.70
CA ASP A 90 -23.58 11.35 -18.15
C ASP A 90 -22.83 10.12 -18.70
N SER A 91 -21.88 9.54 -17.95
CA SER A 91 -21.21 8.31 -18.33
C SER A 91 -22.12 7.12 -18.05
N LYS A 92 -22.70 6.54 -19.10
CA LYS A 92 -23.33 5.20 -19.07
C LYS A 92 -22.24 4.11 -18.93
N ILE A 93 -21.34 4.28 -17.96
CA ILE A 93 -20.25 3.35 -17.74
C ILE A 93 -20.80 2.22 -16.87
N THR A 94 -20.75 1.00 -17.37
CA THR A 94 -21.06 -0.19 -16.58
C THR A 94 -20.09 -0.31 -15.39
N LEU A 95 -20.47 -1.01 -14.33
CA LEU A 95 -19.61 -1.23 -13.16
C LEU A 95 -18.25 -1.86 -13.54
N GLU A 96 -18.21 -2.73 -14.56
CA GLU A 96 -16.95 -3.28 -15.10
C GLU A 96 -16.12 -2.19 -15.80
N GLY A 97 -16.75 -1.28 -16.52
CA GLY A 97 -16.09 -0.15 -17.16
C GLY A 97 -15.50 0.86 -16.16
N LEU A 98 -15.99 0.90 -14.90
CA LEU A 98 -15.43 1.73 -13.84
C LEU A 98 -14.00 1.31 -13.44
N LEU A 99 -13.71 0.00 -13.41
CA LEU A 99 -12.34 -0.48 -13.17
C LEU A 99 -11.39 -0.08 -14.29
N ASP A 100 -11.83 -0.16 -15.54
CA ASP A 100 -11.04 0.32 -16.68
C ASP A 100 -10.73 1.83 -16.59
N VAL A 101 -11.70 2.61 -16.13
CA VAL A 101 -11.50 4.05 -15.86
C VAL A 101 -10.49 4.24 -14.72
N TYR A 102 -10.63 3.50 -13.63
CA TYR A 102 -9.68 3.55 -12.50
C TYR A 102 -8.25 3.25 -12.94
N HIS A 103 -8.04 2.21 -13.75
CA HIS A 103 -6.71 1.83 -14.26
C HIS A 103 -6.13 2.83 -15.26
N LYS A 104 -6.99 3.45 -16.11
CA LYS A 104 -6.56 4.41 -17.13
C LYS A 104 -6.32 5.81 -16.58
N THR A 105 -7.16 6.25 -15.66
CA THR A 105 -7.10 7.60 -15.11
C THR A 105 -6.33 7.70 -13.79
N GLY A 106 -6.11 6.57 -13.16
CA GLY A 106 -5.18 6.25 -12.08
C GLY A 106 -5.15 7.15 -10.86
N LYS A 107 -5.77 8.33 -10.85
CA LYS A 107 -5.70 9.30 -9.73
C LYS A 107 -6.58 10.54 -9.91
N LEU A 108 -7.47 10.58 -10.90
CA LEU A 108 -8.32 11.76 -11.16
C LEU A 108 -9.61 11.80 -10.34
N ILE A 109 -9.72 10.97 -9.30
CA ILE A 109 -10.88 10.97 -8.43
C ILE A 109 -10.65 12.07 -7.41
N ASP A 110 -11.41 13.17 -7.58
CA ASP A 110 -11.54 14.30 -6.65
C ASP A 110 -10.33 14.50 -5.71
N LYS A 111 -9.23 14.99 -6.28
CA LYS A 111 -7.97 15.17 -5.56
C LYS A 111 -8.20 16.00 -4.30
N GLU A 112 -8.98 17.08 -4.38
CA GLU A 112 -9.27 17.98 -3.27
C GLU A 112 -9.97 17.23 -2.12
N LEU A 113 -10.96 16.37 -2.43
CA LEU A 113 -11.63 15.55 -1.42
C LEU A 113 -10.66 14.55 -0.79
N ASN A 114 -9.86 13.87 -1.60
CA ASN A 114 -8.95 12.82 -1.11
C ASN A 114 -7.76 13.39 -0.33
N ASP A 115 -7.28 14.58 -0.67
CA ASP A 115 -6.27 15.28 0.13
C ASP A 115 -6.79 15.52 1.57
N ILE A 116 -8.06 15.91 1.72
CA ILE A 116 -8.71 16.06 3.03
C ILE A 116 -8.93 14.70 3.71
N VAL A 117 -9.47 13.73 2.98
CA VAL A 117 -9.82 12.40 3.52
C VAL A 117 -8.60 11.69 4.09
N HIS A 118 -7.47 11.72 3.40
CA HIS A 118 -6.24 11.04 3.83
C HIS A 118 -5.62 11.63 5.11
N GLU A 119 -5.95 12.87 5.45
CA GLU A 119 -5.52 13.50 6.70
C GLU A 119 -6.41 13.14 7.89
N ILE A 120 -7.60 12.55 7.67
CA ILE A 120 -8.52 12.21 8.74
C ILE A 120 -8.00 11.02 9.52
N ARG A 121 -7.80 11.23 10.82
CA ARG A 121 -7.42 10.20 11.77
C ARG A 121 -8.10 10.46 13.11
N ILE A 122 -9.09 9.62 13.46
CA ILE A 122 -9.97 9.80 14.62
C ILE A 122 -9.77 8.65 15.60
N PRO A 123 -9.49 8.91 16.90
CA PRO A 123 -9.39 7.87 17.91
C PRO A 123 -10.74 7.15 18.10
N ILE A 124 -10.69 5.82 18.30
CA ILE A 124 -11.89 5.02 18.55
C ILE A 124 -12.29 5.12 20.04
N THR A 125 -12.91 6.24 20.40
CA THR A 125 -13.48 6.46 21.72
C THR A 125 -14.89 7.03 21.60
N LYS A 126 -15.75 6.83 22.61
CA LYS A 126 -17.16 7.29 22.57
C LYS A 126 -17.30 8.81 22.47
N GLU A 127 -16.27 9.55 22.82
CA GLU A 127 -16.27 11.03 22.88
C GLU A 127 -15.97 11.70 21.54
N HIS A 128 -15.48 10.94 20.53
CA HIS A 128 -14.99 11.50 19.25
C HIS A 128 -16.01 11.46 18.11
N GLY A 129 -17.30 11.60 18.42
CA GLY A 129 -18.36 11.77 17.42
C GLY A 129 -18.90 10.46 16.84
N ILE A 130 -19.55 10.57 15.66
CA ILE A 130 -20.37 9.49 15.12
C ILE A 130 -19.55 8.31 14.57
N LEU A 131 -18.40 8.55 13.91
CA LEU A 131 -17.61 7.51 13.29
C LEU A 131 -17.11 6.45 14.30
N PRO A 132 -16.50 6.83 15.45
CA PRO A 132 -16.18 5.86 16.49
C PRO A 132 -17.40 5.12 17.04
N ARG A 133 -18.55 5.80 17.19
CA ARG A 133 -19.78 5.15 17.67
C ARG A 133 -20.29 4.07 16.72
N VAL A 134 -20.22 4.30 15.40
CA VAL A 134 -20.57 3.29 14.39
C VAL A 134 -19.69 2.04 14.54
N ILE A 135 -18.38 2.20 14.78
CA ILE A 135 -17.47 1.07 14.99
C ILE A 135 -17.76 0.34 16.31
N ILE A 136 -17.97 1.08 17.40
CA ILE A 136 -18.17 0.50 18.74
C ILE A 136 -19.53 -0.21 18.88
N HIS A 137 -20.58 0.39 18.31
CA HIS A 137 -21.95 -0.15 18.44
C HIS A 137 -22.33 -1.07 17.28
N ASP A 138 -21.51 -1.13 16.25
CA ASP A 138 -21.77 -1.91 15.01
C ASP A 138 -23.18 -1.64 14.43
N ALA A 139 -23.57 -0.39 14.38
CA ALA A 139 -24.92 0.04 13.97
C ALA A 139 -24.86 1.24 13.01
N PRO A 140 -25.80 1.32 12.05
CA PRO A 140 -25.92 2.49 11.17
C PRO A 140 -26.50 3.70 11.92
N TYR A 141 -26.11 4.89 11.46
CA TYR A 141 -26.65 6.15 11.94
C TYR A 141 -27.04 7.05 10.78
N LEU A 142 -28.25 7.62 10.88
CA LEU A 142 -28.71 8.72 10.06
C LEU A 142 -28.66 9.99 10.91
N VAL A 143 -27.80 10.94 10.52
CA VAL A 143 -27.59 12.19 11.25
C VAL A 143 -28.38 13.31 10.60
N SER A 144 -29.25 13.93 11.37
CA SER A 144 -30.07 15.07 10.93
C SER A 144 -29.23 16.32 10.64
N ARG A 145 -29.79 17.29 9.92
CA ARG A 145 -29.11 18.56 9.65
C ARG A 145 -28.78 19.34 10.93
N GLU A 146 -29.64 19.24 11.94
CA GLU A 146 -29.50 19.96 13.22
C GLU A 146 -28.36 19.36 14.06
N ASP A 147 -28.17 18.03 13.99
CA ASP A 147 -27.19 17.33 14.77
C ASP A 147 -25.80 17.23 14.13
N THR A 148 -25.68 17.57 12.83
CA THR A 148 -24.46 17.37 12.04
C THR A 148 -23.22 17.98 12.71
N ASN A 149 -23.29 19.22 13.15
CA ASN A 149 -22.16 19.91 13.78
C ASN A 149 -21.70 19.29 15.12
N ARG A 150 -22.64 18.69 15.85
CA ARG A 150 -22.38 17.98 17.12
C ARG A 150 -21.74 16.62 16.85
N GLU A 151 -22.21 15.92 15.84
CA GLU A 151 -21.81 14.55 15.54
C GLU A 151 -20.50 14.46 14.76
N LEU A 152 -20.15 15.48 13.99
CA LEU A 152 -18.85 15.59 13.32
C LEU A 152 -17.83 16.21 14.26
N ALA A 153 -17.08 15.37 15.00
CA ALA A 153 -16.06 15.86 15.93
C ALA A 153 -14.81 16.40 15.23
N ASP A 154 -14.39 15.79 14.11
CA ASP A 154 -13.21 16.21 13.36
C ASP A 154 -13.49 17.45 12.50
N PHE A 155 -12.63 18.48 12.62
CA PHE A 155 -12.79 19.75 11.89
C PHE A 155 -12.67 19.59 10.37
N ARG A 156 -11.94 18.59 9.88
CA ARG A 156 -11.81 18.30 8.44
C ARG A 156 -13.12 17.78 7.87
N LEU A 157 -13.82 16.91 8.62
CA LEU A 157 -15.17 16.47 8.24
C LEU A 157 -16.16 17.65 8.23
N LYS A 158 -16.03 18.57 9.17
CA LYS A 158 -16.84 19.80 9.20
C LYS A 158 -16.57 20.69 7.98
N SER A 159 -15.29 20.81 7.56
CA SER A 159 -14.90 21.60 6.39
C SER A 159 -15.49 21.09 5.08
N LEU A 160 -15.88 19.81 5.02
CA LEU A 160 -16.57 19.24 3.87
C LEU A 160 -17.99 19.76 3.64
N GLY A 161 -18.53 20.61 4.56
CA GLY A 161 -19.83 21.28 4.42
C GLY A 161 -21.02 20.33 4.40
N VAL A 162 -20.92 19.18 5.08
CA VAL A 162 -21.99 18.19 5.18
C VAL A 162 -23.19 18.77 5.91
N SER A 163 -24.40 18.49 5.43
CA SER A 163 -25.65 18.96 6.10
C SER A 163 -26.43 17.82 6.75
N GLN A 164 -26.81 16.80 5.99
CA GLN A 164 -27.37 15.55 6.46
C GLN A 164 -26.49 14.42 5.91
N PHE A 165 -26.26 13.40 6.70
CA PHE A 165 -25.45 12.26 6.25
C PHE A 165 -25.84 10.96 6.93
N ALA A 166 -25.51 9.84 6.29
CA ALA A 166 -25.61 8.54 6.89
C ALA A 166 -24.22 7.90 7.03
N VAL A 167 -24.04 7.14 8.09
CA VAL A 167 -22.83 6.33 8.31
C VAL A 167 -23.24 4.91 8.62
N VAL A 168 -22.64 3.96 7.91
CA VAL A 168 -22.89 2.53 8.10
C VAL A 168 -21.57 1.79 8.39
N PRO A 169 -21.59 0.75 9.26
CA PRO A 169 -20.42 -0.05 9.53
C PRO A 169 -20.06 -0.94 8.33
N LEU A 170 -18.76 -1.08 8.07
CA LEU A 170 -18.19 -2.07 7.18
C LEU A 170 -17.78 -3.29 8.02
N ARG A 171 -18.61 -4.34 7.96
CA ARG A 171 -18.45 -5.53 8.78
C ARG A 171 -17.50 -6.53 8.13
N GLY A 172 -16.44 -6.89 8.84
CA GLY A 172 -15.64 -8.07 8.56
C GLY A 172 -16.28 -9.34 9.14
N LYS A 173 -15.51 -10.42 9.20
CA LYS A 173 -15.98 -11.72 9.72
C LYS A 173 -16.28 -11.68 11.22
N GLU A 174 -15.43 -11.02 11.99
CA GLU A 174 -15.50 -11.04 13.45
C GLU A 174 -15.75 -9.65 14.06
N ARG A 175 -15.47 -8.58 13.32
CA ARG A 175 -15.55 -7.20 13.84
C ARG A 175 -15.86 -6.20 12.74
N THR A 176 -16.29 -5.03 13.14
CA THR A 176 -16.36 -3.87 12.24
C THR A 176 -14.95 -3.38 11.92
N ILE A 177 -14.62 -3.34 10.62
CA ILE A 177 -13.29 -3.00 10.10
C ILE A 177 -13.21 -1.58 9.54
N GLY A 178 -14.34 -0.89 9.44
CA GLY A 178 -14.42 0.46 8.90
C GLY A 178 -15.83 1.02 8.94
N ALA A 179 -15.99 2.16 8.30
CA ALA A 179 -17.27 2.83 8.14
C ALA A 179 -17.38 3.46 6.75
N LEU A 180 -18.59 3.49 6.21
CA LEU A 180 -18.94 4.16 4.97
C LEU A 180 -19.89 5.30 5.28
N MET A 181 -19.46 6.53 4.98
CA MET A 181 -20.23 7.76 5.13
C MET A 181 -20.72 8.23 3.78
N VAL A 182 -21.98 8.65 3.71
CA VAL A 182 -22.60 9.19 2.49
C VAL A 182 -23.38 10.44 2.78
N ASP A 183 -23.43 11.34 1.79
CA ASP A 183 -24.27 12.52 1.81
C ASP A 183 -24.76 12.97 0.43
N ASN A 184 -25.70 13.91 0.42
CA ASN A 184 -26.27 14.50 -0.78
C ASN A 184 -25.96 16.01 -0.85
N ILE A 185 -24.69 16.39 -0.68
CA ILE A 185 -24.26 17.79 -0.59
C ILE A 185 -24.67 18.63 -1.80
N ALA A 186 -24.67 18.07 -3.01
CA ALA A 186 -25.00 18.77 -4.24
C ALA A 186 -26.53 18.93 -4.44
N THR A 187 -27.28 17.85 -4.24
CA THR A 187 -28.75 17.85 -4.47
C THR A 187 -29.54 18.25 -3.23
N LYS A 188 -28.94 18.19 -2.05
CA LYS A 188 -29.57 18.40 -0.75
C LYS A 188 -30.82 17.53 -0.51
N LYS A 189 -30.94 16.43 -1.26
CA LYS A 189 -32.02 15.46 -1.10
C LYS A 189 -31.86 14.78 0.26
N ASP A 190 -32.96 14.65 1.00
CA ASP A 190 -32.96 13.93 2.27
C ASP A 190 -32.66 12.45 2.08
N ILE A 191 -31.89 11.90 2.98
CA ILE A 191 -31.56 10.47 3.04
C ILE A 191 -32.66 9.80 3.84
N THR A 192 -33.24 8.74 3.29
CA THR A 192 -34.32 7.96 3.92
C THR A 192 -33.78 6.75 4.66
N GLU A 193 -34.54 6.24 5.63
CA GLU A 193 -34.20 4.98 6.31
C GLU A 193 -34.07 3.79 5.34
N LEU A 194 -34.86 3.78 4.26
CA LEU A 194 -34.78 2.76 3.23
C LEU A 194 -33.43 2.82 2.49
N GLU A 195 -32.95 4.02 2.17
CA GLU A 195 -31.62 4.20 1.56
C GLU A 195 -30.51 3.75 2.52
N VAL A 196 -30.64 4.01 3.84
CA VAL A 196 -29.70 3.51 4.85
C VAL A 196 -29.68 1.99 4.93
N ARG A 197 -30.86 1.34 4.86
CA ARG A 197 -30.95 -0.14 4.84
C ARG A 197 -30.27 -0.73 3.60
N ARG A 198 -30.47 -0.14 2.43
CA ARG A 198 -29.80 -0.57 1.19
C ARG A 198 -28.28 -0.37 1.28
N LEU A 199 -27.86 0.76 1.82
CA LEU A 199 -26.44 1.05 2.07
C LEU A 199 -25.80 0.02 3.02
N MET A 200 -26.54 -0.40 4.07
CA MET A 200 -26.10 -1.48 4.97
C MET A 200 -25.90 -2.81 4.26
N MET A 201 -26.80 -3.18 3.34
CA MET A 201 -26.65 -4.42 2.57
C MET A 201 -25.36 -4.40 1.74
N LEU A 202 -25.10 -3.30 1.04
CA LEU A 202 -23.88 -3.11 0.28
C LEU A 202 -22.63 -3.09 1.20
N ALA A 203 -22.70 -2.36 2.31
CA ALA A 203 -21.62 -2.26 3.28
C ALA A 203 -21.23 -3.60 3.91
N ASN A 204 -22.19 -4.49 4.15
CA ASN A 204 -21.92 -5.85 4.63
C ASN A 204 -21.13 -6.68 3.59
N HIS A 205 -21.51 -6.61 2.30
CA HIS A 205 -20.74 -7.28 1.24
C HIS A 205 -19.37 -6.63 1.05
N GLY A 206 -19.32 -5.30 1.07
CA GLY A 206 -18.10 -4.53 0.94
C GLY A 206 -17.11 -4.79 2.08
N GLY A 207 -17.59 -4.87 3.32
CA GLY A 207 -16.76 -5.15 4.48
C GLY A 207 -16.04 -6.49 4.38
N LEU A 208 -16.76 -7.56 4.02
CA LEU A 208 -16.15 -8.87 3.81
C LEU A 208 -15.13 -8.87 2.67
N ALA A 209 -15.42 -8.17 1.58
CA ALA A 209 -14.48 -8.07 0.44
C ALA A 209 -13.22 -7.28 0.81
N LEU A 210 -13.36 -6.17 1.57
CA LEU A 210 -12.24 -5.41 2.08
C LEU A 210 -11.34 -6.22 3.01
N GLU A 211 -11.94 -6.99 3.93
CA GLU A 211 -11.18 -7.87 4.82
C GLU A 211 -10.43 -8.95 4.04
N ASN A 212 -11.09 -9.57 3.04
CA ASN A 212 -10.44 -10.54 2.18
C ASN A 212 -9.30 -9.92 1.36
N ALA A 213 -9.49 -8.75 0.76
CA ALA A 213 -8.47 -8.04 0.00
C ALA A 213 -7.28 -7.65 0.89
N LYS A 214 -7.55 -7.18 2.13
CA LYS A 214 -6.51 -6.87 3.11
C LYS A 214 -5.72 -8.13 3.50
N SER A 215 -6.41 -9.21 3.85
CA SER A 215 -5.77 -10.49 4.20
C SER A 215 -4.95 -11.05 3.04
N TYR A 216 -5.45 -10.95 1.81
CA TYR A 216 -4.71 -11.35 0.61
C TYR A 216 -3.44 -10.50 0.44
N SER A 217 -3.54 -9.17 0.59
CA SER A 217 -2.40 -8.27 0.53
C SER A 217 -1.33 -8.62 1.58
N GLU A 218 -1.74 -8.92 2.81
CA GLU A 218 -0.83 -9.35 3.89
C GLU A 218 -0.13 -10.67 3.56
N VAL A 219 -0.85 -11.65 3.00
CA VAL A 219 -0.27 -12.93 2.56
C VAL A 219 0.72 -12.69 1.43
N VAL A 220 0.37 -11.88 0.43
CA VAL A 220 1.26 -11.54 -0.69
C VAL A 220 2.54 -10.85 -0.19
N VAL A 221 2.41 -9.84 0.68
CA VAL A 221 3.58 -9.16 1.27
C VAL A 221 4.44 -10.14 2.07
N THR A 222 3.81 -11.00 2.88
CA THR A 222 4.54 -12.00 3.66
C THR A 222 5.26 -13.01 2.75
N ALA A 223 4.63 -13.45 1.66
CA ALA A 223 5.24 -14.33 0.68
C ALA A 223 6.39 -13.68 -0.11
N GLN A 224 6.45 -12.35 -0.16
CA GLN A 224 7.49 -11.59 -0.84
C GLN A 224 8.65 -11.18 0.09
N GLN A 225 8.51 -11.36 1.39
CA GLN A 225 9.53 -11.03 2.38
C GLN A 225 10.27 -12.26 2.87
N ASP A 226 11.53 -12.05 3.29
CA ASP A 226 12.29 -13.03 4.05
C ASP A 226 11.74 -13.13 5.49
N SER A 227 11.52 -14.35 5.96
CA SER A 227 10.87 -14.61 7.25
C SER A 227 11.64 -14.09 8.45
N LEU A 228 12.98 -14.07 8.38
CA LEU A 228 13.87 -13.61 9.46
C LEU A 228 14.02 -12.08 9.43
N THR A 229 14.52 -11.55 8.33
CA THR A 229 14.94 -10.14 8.24
C THR A 229 13.82 -9.17 7.90
N LYS A 230 12.66 -9.66 7.43
CA LYS A 230 11.54 -8.85 6.92
C LYS A 230 11.96 -7.88 5.79
N LEU A 231 13.04 -8.19 5.09
CA LEU A 231 13.42 -7.59 3.82
C LEU A 231 12.70 -8.30 2.68
N TRP A 232 12.75 -7.75 1.48
CA TRP A 232 12.29 -8.48 0.30
C TRP A 232 13.10 -9.79 0.16
N ASN A 233 12.43 -10.86 -0.23
CA ASN A 233 13.11 -12.12 -0.52
C ASN A 233 13.72 -12.13 -1.93
N HIS A 234 14.49 -13.15 -2.26
CA HIS A 234 15.14 -13.32 -3.56
C HIS A 234 14.15 -13.23 -4.75
N GLY A 235 12.99 -13.89 -4.63
CA GLY A 235 11.99 -13.90 -5.70
C GLY A 235 11.42 -12.51 -5.99
N HIS A 236 11.12 -11.75 -4.96
CA HIS A 236 10.62 -10.38 -5.11
C HIS A 236 11.72 -9.41 -5.58
N PHE A 237 12.95 -9.56 -5.09
CA PHE A 237 14.13 -8.83 -5.60
C PHE A 237 14.27 -8.94 -7.12
N GLN A 238 14.15 -10.17 -7.67
CA GLN A 238 14.26 -10.40 -9.12
C GLN A 238 13.22 -9.63 -9.92
N LYS A 239 11.98 -9.50 -9.39
CA LYS A 239 10.92 -8.68 -10.01
C LYS A 239 11.23 -7.20 -9.94
N LEU A 240 11.58 -6.68 -8.77
CA LEU A 240 11.89 -5.27 -8.55
C LEU A 240 13.06 -4.80 -9.43
N LEU A 241 14.09 -5.61 -9.57
CA LEU A 241 15.23 -5.31 -10.43
C LEU A 241 14.81 -5.27 -11.91
N GLN A 242 14.00 -6.23 -12.35
CA GLN A 242 13.48 -6.29 -13.72
C GLN A 242 12.62 -5.06 -14.05
N GLU A 243 11.72 -4.67 -13.15
CA GLU A 243 10.85 -3.50 -13.29
C GLU A 243 11.69 -2.21 -13.31
N SER A 244 12.65 -2.06 -12.39
CA SER A 244 13.54 -0.91 -12.34
C SER A 244 14.35 -0.73 -13.63
N ILE A 245 14.86 -1.81 -14.22
CA ILE A 245 15.59 -1.75 -15.51
C ILE A 245 14.64 -1.40 -16.65
N LYS A 246 13.40 -1.92 -16.65
CA LYS A 246 12.40 -1.58 -17.66
C LYS A 246 12.07 -0.09 -17.62
N ASP A 247 11.84 0.46 -16.44
CA ASP A 247 11.56 1.88 -16.23
C ASP A 247 12.76 2.76 -16.60
N ALA A 248 13.96 2.32 -16.26
CA ALA A 248 15.21 3.00 -16.62
C ALA A 248 15.41 3.11 -18.16
N LYS A 249 15.04 2.07 -18.90
CA LYS A 249 15.07 2.10 -20.39
C LYS A 249 14.12 3.15 -20.96
N ILE A 250 12.95 3.34 -20.33
CA ILE A 250 11.94 4.31 -20.77
C ILE A 250 12.37 5.73 -20.35
N THR A 251 12.77 5.91 -19.10
CA THR A 251 13.08 7.21 -18.51
C THR A 251 14.50 7.69 -18.78
N LYS A 252 15.36 6.84 -19.36
CA LYS A 252 16.80 7.06 -19.59
C LYS A 252 17.57 7.43 -18.31
N LYS A 253 17.18 6.82 -17.19
CA LYS A 253 17.84 6.98 -15.89
C LYS A 253 18.68 5.75 -15.58
N ASP A 254 19.65 5.91 -14.69
CA ASP A 254 20.49 4.81 -14.22
C ASP A 254 19.73 3.95 -13.19
N VAL A 255 20.17 2.69 -13.08
CA VAL A 255 19.83 1.79 -11.97
C VAL A 255 21.11 1.16 -11.47
N SER A 256 21.45 1.38 -10.21
CA SER A 256 22.58 0.71 -9.60
C SER A 256 22.14 -0.47 -8.75
N LEU A 257 22.99 -1.49 -8.70
CA LEU A 257 22.84 -2.68 -7.88
C LEU A 257 24.03 -2.80 -6.94
N ILE A 258 23.75 -2.98 -5.65
CA ILE A 258 24.72 -3.35 -4.64
C ILE A 258 24.40 -4.77 -4.21
N ILE A 259 25.37 -5.69 -4.27
CA ILE A 259 25.29 -7.01 -3.62
C ILE A 259 26.30 -7.00 -2.49
N PHE A 260 25.93 -7.44 -1.31
CA PHE A 260 26.84 -7.51 -0.17
C PHE A 260 26.62 -8.74 0.67
N ASP A 261 27.68 -9.17 1.35
CA ASP A 261 27.75 -10.41 2.09
C ASP A 261 28.46 -10.17 3.42
N VAL A 262 28.01 -10.89 4.44
CA VAL A 262 28.58 -10.80 5.81
C VAL A 262 29.89 -11.54 5.89
N ASP A 263 30.94 -10.82 6.19
CA ASP A 263 32.29 -11.38 6.26
C ASP A 263 32.41 -12.42 7.40
N ASP A 264 32.95 -13.60 7.06
CA ASP A 264 33.22 -14.70 8.02
C ASP A 264 31.98 -15.16 8.81
N PHE A 265 30.77 -15.07 8.21
CA PHE A 265 29.55 -15.39 8.91
C PHE A 265 29.46 -16.84 9.39
N LYS A 266 30.03 -17.77 8.64
CA LYS A 266 30.15 -19.16 9.08
C LYS A 266 30.96 -19.28 10.38
N ILE A 267 32.10 -18.61 10.47
CA ILE A 267 32.93 -18.60 11.70
C ILE A 267 32.18 -17.95 12.87
N TYR A 268 31.40 -16.92 12.57
CA TYR A 268 30.54 -16.27 13.56
C TYR A 268 29.53 -17.29 14.13
N ASN A 269 28.81 -18.02 13.26
CA ASN A 269 27.84 -19.05 13.65
C ASN A 269 28.47 -20.19 14.42
N ASP A 270 29.63 -20.69 13.94
CA ASP A 270 30.33 -21.80 14.57
C ASP A 270 30.85 -21.42 15.99
N THR A 271 31.11 -20.12 16.22
CA THR A 271 31.60 -19.62 17.52
C THR A 271 30.49 -19.30 18.50
N LEU A 272 29.38 -18.68 18.02
CA LEU A 272 28.36 -18.08 18.87
C LEU A 272 26.96 -18.74 18.73
N GLY A 273 26.87 -19.70 17.81
CA GLY A 273 25.64 -20.44 17.52
C GLY A 273 24.71 -19.72 16.51
N HIS A 274 23.86 -20.50 15.84
CA HIS A 274 22.95 -20.01 14.80
C HIS A 274 21.98 -18.93 15.29
N GLN A 275 21.54 -19.02 16.54
CA GLN A 275 20.65 -17.97 17.10
C GLN A 275 21.33 -16.60 17.18
N ALA A 276 22.64 -16.56 17.43
CA ALA A 276 23.41 -15.32 17.41
C ALA A 276 23.57 -14.81 15.96
N GLY A 277 23.76 -15.72 15.01
CA GLY A 277 23.78 -15.40 13.58
C GLY A 277 22.46 -14.80 13.09
N ASP A 278 21.33 -15.39 13.46
CA ASP A 278 20.01 -14.86 13.11
C ASP A 278 19.82 -13.43 13.62
N LYS A 279 20.16 -13.15 14.88
CA LYS A 279 20.14 -11.79 15.45
C LYS A 279 21.08 -10.83 14.72
N ALA A 280 22.24 -11.31 14.27
CA ALA A 280 23.17 -10.53 13.50
C ALA A 280 22.58 -10.14 12.12
N LEU A 281 21.94 -11.08 11.43
CA LEU A 281 21.25 -10.80 10.15
C LEU A 281 20.07 -9.83 10.32
N GLU A 282 19.25 -10.00 11.36
CA GLU A 282 18.17 -9.06 11.71
C GLU A 282 18.73 -7.65 11.99
N PHE A 283 19.83 -7.58 12.72
CA PHE A 283 20.50 -6.33 13.03
C PHE A 283 21.03 -5.63 11.77
N ILE A 284 21.75 -6.37 10.90
CA ILE A 284 22.25 -5.87 9.61
C ILE A 284 21.10 -5.35 8.75
N ALA A 285 20.01 -6.11 8.64
CA ALA A 285 18.83 -5.71 7.88
C ALA A 285 18.24 -4.39 8.40
N ARG A 286 18.09 -4.25 9.72
CA ARG A 286 17.60 -3.05 10.38
C ARG A 286 18.49 -1.83 10.12
N VAL A 287 19.80 -1.99 10.31
CA VAL A 287 20.80 -0.94 10.08
C VAL A 287 20.78 -0.53 8.60
N SER A 288 20.77 -1.51 7.69
CA SER A 288 20.74 -1.25 6.24
C SER A 288 19.51 -0.43 5.83
N LYS A 289 18.33 -0.71 6.39
CA LYS A 289 17.12 0.09 6.15
C LYS A 289 17.28 1.57 6.52
N THR A 290 18.07 1.91 7.56
CA THR A 290 18.27 3.31 7.97
C THR A 290 19.15 4.08 7.00
N VAL A 291 19.96 3.39 6.21
CA VAL A 291 20.88 3.98 5.21
C VAL A 291 20.19 4.19 3.86
N MET A 292 19.22 3.34 3.52
CA MET A 292 18.49 3.36 2.25
C MET A 292 17.47 4.49 2.18
N ARG A 293 17.21 4.98 0.95
CA ARG A 293 16.13 5.94 0.67
C ARG A 293 14.79 5.22 0.56
N ARG A 294 13.69 5.94 0.64
CA ARG A 294 12.33 5.38 0.51
C ARG A 294 12.09 4.62 -0.81
N HIS A 295 12.80 4.98 -1.86
CA HIS A 295 12.64 4.39 -3.20
C HIS A 295 13.69 3.31 -3.51
N ASP A 296 14.58 3.03 -2.58
CA ASP A 296 15.56 1.95 -2.70
C ASP A 296 14.91 0.64 -2.24
N TYR A 297 15.24 -0.46 -2.90
CA TYR A 297 14.73 -1.77 -2.54
C TYR A 297 15.84 -2.61 -1.92
N LEU A 298 15.64 -3.03 -0.68
CA LEU A 298 16.59 -3.87 0.06
C LEU A 298 16.03 -5.27 0.21
N ALA A 299 16.84 -6.28 -0.11
CA ALA A 299 16.46 -7.69 -0.09
C ALA A 299 17.50 -8.55 0.62
N ARG A 300 17.06 -9.68 1.18
CA ARG A 300 17.94 -10.79 1.51
C ARG A 300 18.07 -11.67 0.28
N TYR A 301 19.27 -11.70 -0.30
CA TYR A 301 19.52 -12.36 -1.57
C TYR A 301 19.81 -13.86 -1.39
N GLY A 302 20.54 -14.21 -0.31
CA GLY A 302 20.91 -15.57 0.07
C GLY A 302 20.91 -15.76 1.58
N GLY A 303 21.62 -16.76 2.07
CA GLY A 303 21.73 -17.07 3.50
C GLY A 303 22.27 -15.89 4.32
N GLU A 304 23.41 -15.37 3.91
CA GLU A 304 24.14 -14.24 4.52
C GLU A 304 24.37 -13.10 3.54
N GLU A 305 23.72 -13.19 2.35
CA GLU A 305 23.85 -12.24 1.26
C GLU A 305 22.64 -11.32 1.19
N PHE A 306 22.89 -10.07 0.89
CA PHE A 306 21.90 -9.02 0.74
C PHE A 306 22.09 -8.29 -0.59
N ALA A 307 21.02 -7.70 -1.10
CA ALA A 307 21.05 -6.89 -2.31
C ALA A 307 20.25 -5.61 -2.15
N ALA A 308 20.75 -4.52 -2.74
CA ALA A 308 20.02 -3.26 -2.81
C ALA A 308 19.89 -2.78 -4.26
N VAL A 309 18.67 -2.58 -4.74
CA VAL A 309 18.36 -1.96 -6.03
C VAL A 309 18.13 -0.48 -5.81
N LEU A 310 18.82 0.35 -6.57
CA LEU A 310 18.84 1.82 -6.43
C LEU A 310 18.35 2.49 -7.72
N PRO A 311 17.03 2.66 -7.91
CA PRO A 311 16.49 3.32 -9.10
C PRO A 311 16.91 4.79 -9.19
N GLY A 312 17.28 5.24 -10.40
CA GLY A 312 17.67 6.64 -10.64
C GLY A 312 18.99 7.05 -9.98
N THR A 313 19.86 6.09 -9.62
CA THR A 313 21.12 6.34 -8.90
C THR A 313 22.28 5.93 -9.80
N SER A 314 23.24 6.84 -9.98
CA SER A 314 24.47 6.58 -10.75
C SER A 314 25.41 5.63 -10.00
N LYS A 315 26.36 5.05 -10.72
CA LYS A 315 27.37 4.15 -10.13
C LYS A 315 28.17 4.82 -9.02
N GLU A 316 28.59 6.05 -9.25
CA GLU A 316 29.40 6.84 -8.31
C GLU A 316 28.62 7.15 -7.02
N GLU A 317 27.33 7.45 -7.13
CA GLU A 317 26.45 7.64 -5.97
C GLU A 317 26.21 6.33 -5.23
N ALA A 318 26.03 5.23 -5.96
CA ALA A 318 25.87 3.90 -5.38
C ALA A 318 27.11 3.43 -4.61
N VAL A 319 28.32 3.71 -5.12
CA VAL A 319 29.58 3.42 -4.40
C VAL A 319 29.67 4.22 -3.09
N LYS A 320 29.29 5.52 -3.10
CA LYS A 320 29.25 6.33 -1.88
C LYS A 320 28.22 5.77 -0.87
N LEU A 321 27.06 5.34 -1.35
CA LEU A 321 26.04 4.74 -0.50
C LEU A 321 26.50 3.38 0.07
N ALA A 322 27.15 2.57 -0.75
CA ALA A 322 27.73 1.28 -0.32
C ALA A 322 28.80 1.47 0.75
N GLU A 323 29.69 2.44 0.60
CA GLU A 323 30.71 2.75 1.62
C GLU A 323 30.09 3.28 2.93
N ARG A 324 29.07 4.12 2.82
CA ARG A 324 28.29 4.55 3.98
C ARG A 324 27.64 3.34 4.68
N LEU A 325 27.05 2.44 3.93
CA LEU A 325 26.42 1.21 4.46
C LEU A 325 27.45 0.35 5.19
N ARG A 326 28.59 0.07 4.54
CA ARG A 326 29.71 -0.68 5.12
C ARG A 326 30.15 -0.08 6.45
N SER A 327 30.45 1.22 6.43
CA SER A 327 30.96 1.96 7.60
C SER A 327 29.95 2.00 8.75
N VAL A 328 28.66 2.16 8.46
CA VAL A 328 27.60 2.15 9.49
C VAL A 328 27.47 0.76 10.11
N ILE A 329 27.45 -0.32 9.31
CA ILE A 329 27.39 -1.69 9.85
C ILE A 329 28.62 -1.97 10.74
N GLU A 330 29.81 -1.65 10.26
CA GLU A 330 31.05 -1.84 11.03
C GLU A 330 31.03 -1.08 12.36
N ARG A 331 30.61 0.18 12.36
CA ARG A 331 30.53 1.03 13.54
C ARG A 331 29.50 0.52 14.54
N GLU A 332 28.30 0.24 14.08
CA GLU A 332 27.19 -0.17 14.95
C GLU A 332 27.45 -1.55 15.58
N THR A 333 28.12 -2.46 14.87
CA THR A 333 28.50 -3.76 15.41
C THR A 333 29.75 -3.72 16.29
N SER A 334 30.59 -2.67 16.19
CA SER A 334 31.77 -2.50 17.04
C SER A 334 31.43 -2.02 18.45
N ASN A 335 30.26 -1.44 18.65
CA ASN A 335 29.85 -0.83 19.92
C ASN A 335 29.12 -1.87 20.79
N THR A 336 29.86 -2.84 21.33
CA THR A 336 29.36 -4.03 22.05
C THR A 336 28.44 -3.72 23.24
N TRP A 337 28.49 -2.51 23.81
CA TRP A 337 27.63 -2.11 24.94
C TRP A 337 26.25 -1.61 24.52
N GLN A 338 26.04 -1.31 23.23
CA GLN A 338 24.79 -0.77 22.69
C GLN A 338 24.18 -1.70 21.62
N THR A 339 24.87 -2.75 21.19
CA THR A 339 24.40 -3.64 20.12
C THR A 339 23.88 -4.95 20.68
N GLN A 340 22.85 -5.49 20.05
CA GLN A 340 22.35 -6.85 20.30
C GLN A 340 23.24 -7.94 19.67
N VAL A 341 24.39 -7.54 19.12
CA VAL A 341 25.35 -8.39 18.40
C VAL A 341 26.61 -8.55 19.25
N PRO A 342 26.95 -9.77 19.71
CA PRO A 342 28.03 -10.00 20.69
C PRO A 342 29.45 -9.87 20.12
N ARG A 343 29.62 -9.68 18.81
CA ARG A 343 30.94 -9.57 18.15
C ARG A 343 30.85 -8.60 16.96
N LYS A 344 31.95 -7.90 16.68
CA LYS A 344 32.09 -7.04 15.48
C LYS A 344 31.82 -7.85 14.21
N ILE A 345 31.00 -7.28 13.32
CA ILE A 345 30.70 -7.82 12.00
C ILE A 345 31.08 -6.79 10.94
N THR A 346 31.63 -7.27 9.84
CA THR A 346 31.91 -6.46 8.65
C THR A 346 31.19 -7.05 7.44
N VAL A 347 31.09 -6.27 6.39
CA VAL A 347 30.48 -6.68 5.12
C VAL A 347 31.37 -6.29 3.95
N SER A 348 31.42 -7.12 2.94
CA SER A 348 32.02 -6.83 1.64
C SER A 348 30.93 -6.51 0.64
N LEU A 349 31.16 -5.54 -0.25
CA LEU A 349 30.13 -5.05 -1.16
C LEU A 349 30.67 -4.95 -2.60
N GLY A 350 29.85 -5.42 -3.56
CA GLY A 350 30.06 -5.23 -4.98
C GLY A 350 29.01 -4.28 -5.56
N VAL A 351 29.43 -3.38 -6.45
CA VAL A 351 28.56 -2.36 -7.05
C VAL A 351 28.66 -2.41 -8.57
N ALA A 352 27.51 -2.48 -9.25
CA ALA A 352 27.41 -2.35 -10.70
C ALA A 352 26.21 -1.48 -11.09
N ALA A 353 26.24 -0.89 -12.29
CA ALA A 353 25.20 0.01 -12.77
C ALA A 353 24.72 -0.32 -14.18
N PHE A 354 23.42 -0.22 -14.39
CA PHE A 354 22.78 -0.20 -15.71
C PHE A 354 22.58 1.28 -16.11
N PRO A 355 22.86 1.67 -17.37
CA PRO A 355 23.36 0.84 -18.49
C PRO A 355 24.89 0.76 -18.59
N GLN A 356 25.64 1.38 -17.68
CA GLN A 356 27.11 1.56 -17.77
C GLN A 356 27.88 0.24 -17.82
N ASP A 357 27.51 -0.72 -16.96
CA ASP A 357 28.22 -2.01 -16.82
C ASP A 357 27.48 -3.15 -17.50
N ALA A 358 26.15 -3.06 -17.63
CA ALA A 358 25.30 -4.14 -18.12
C ALA A 358 24.13 -3.64 -18.96
N GLY A 359 23.70 -4.41 -19.93
CA GLY A 359 22.53 -4.12 -20.79
C GLY A 359 21.22 -4.78 -20.35
N ASP A 360 21.31 -5.73 -19.42
CA ASP A 360 20.18 -6.53 -18.90
C ASP A 360 20.38 -6.87 -17.42
N LYS A 361 19.36 -7.49 -16.85
CA LYS A 361 19.30 -7.85 -15.44
C LYS A 361 20.35 -8.89 -15.07
N GLU A 362 20.45 -9.94 -15.86
CA GLU A 362 21.34 -11.08 -15.62
C GLU A 362 22.80 -10.63 -15.59
N LYS A 363 23.16 -9.78 -16.56
CA LYS A 363 24.51 -9.23 -16.64
C LYS A 363 24.80 -8.23 -15.53
N LEU A 364 23.79 -7.46 -15.07
CA LEU A 364 23.96 -6.52 -13.97
C LEU A 364 24.25 -7.27 -12.66
N ILE A 365 23.50 -8.36 -12.39
CA ILE A 365 23.75 -9.23 -11.23
C ILE A 365 25.16 -9.84 -11.33
N PHE A 366 25.52 -10.39 -12.48
CA PHE A 366 26.85 -10.97 -12.69
C PHE A 366 27.99 -9.96 -12.43
N CYS A 367 27.84 -8.71 -12.90
CA CYS A 367 28.83 -7.67 -12.66
C CYS A 367 28.94 -7.28 -11.18
N ALA A 368 27.81 -7.15 -10.47
CA ALA A 368 27.80 -6.82 -9.04
C ALA A 368 28.38 -7.96 -8.19
N ASP A 369 28.04 -9.20 -8.51
CA ASP A 369 28.58 -10.39 -7.83
C ASP A 369 30.08 -10.56 -8.06
N GLY A 370 30.55 -10.37 -9.30
CA GLY A 370 31.99 -10.34 -9.62
C GLY A 370 32.74 -9.27 -8.83
N ALA A 371 32.17 -8.09 -8.67
CA ALA A 371 32.77 -7.03 -7.85
C ALA A 371 32.78 -7.40 -6.34
N LEU A 372 31.73 -8.06 -5.82
CA LEU A 372 31.69 -8.57 -4.45
C LEU A 372 32.78 -9.62 -4.23
N TYR A 373 32.96 -10.52 -5.18
CA TYR A 373 34.01 -11.53 -5.12
C TYR A 373 35.42 -10.90 -5.02
N GLU A 374 35.68 -9.86 -5.81
CA GLU A 374 36.96 -9.11 -5.72
C GLU A 374 37.09 -8.40 -4.35
N ALA A 375 36.01 -7.84 -3.80
CA ALA A 375 36.03 -7.27 -2.45
C ALA A 375 36.43 -8.30 -1.39
N LYS A 376 35.87 -9.52 -1.46
CA LYS A 376 36.23 -10.62 -0.54
C LYS A 376 37.67 -11.06 -0.69
N ARG A 377 38.22 -11.09 -1.91
CA ARG A 377 39.63 -11.46 -2.16
C ARG A 377 40.62 -10.42 -1.68
N ALA A 378 40.28 -9.15 -1.76
CA ALA A 378 41.14 -8.03 -1.42
C ALA A 378 41.06 -7.62 0.06
N CYS A 379 40.97 -8.61 0.98
CA CYS A 379 40.95 -8.45 2.45
C CYS A 379 39.60 -8.16 3.11
N LYS A 380 38.45 -8.29 2.40
CA LYS A 380 37.09 -8.08 2.95
C LYS A 380 36.86 -6.66 3.48
N ASN A 381 35.71 -6.41 4.11
CA ASN A 381 35.31 -5.12 4.72
C ASN A 381 35.57 -3.93 3.81
N GLN A 382 35.14 -4.02 2.54
CA GLN A 382 35.35 -2.98 1.54
C GLN A 382 34.28 -2.99 0.44
N VAL A 383 34.23 -1.91 -0.31
CA VAL A 383 33.38 -1.74 -1.49
C VAL A 383 34.26 -1.84 -2.74
N GLN A 384 33.82 -2.69 -3.68
CA GLN A 384 34.41 -2.77 -5.02
C GLN A 384 33.39 -2.38 -6.08
N PRO A 385 33.63 -1.33 -6.88
CA PRO A 385 32.86 -1.09 -8.09
C PRO A 385 33.31 -2.06 -9.19
N TYR A 386 32.35 -2.58 -9.94
CA TYR A 386 32.68 -3.39 -11.12
C TYR A 386 33.51 -2.60 -12.12
N THR A 387 34.60 -3.22 -12.63
CA THR A 387 35.42 -2.70 -13.73
C THR A 387 35.56 -3.77 -14.80
N LYS A 388 35.43 -3.38 -16.09
CA LYS A 388 35.50 -4.32 -17.22
C LYS A 388 36.81 -5.12 -17.31
N THR A 389 37.85 -4.69 -16.59
CA THR A 389 39.17 -5.33 -16.59
C THR A 389 39.22 -6.58 -15.71
N SER A 390 38.30 -6.78 -14.78
CA SER A 390 38.29 -7.89 -13.83
C SER A 390 37.81 -9.23 -14.43
N CYS A 391 37.22 -9.25 -15.61
CA CYS A 391 36.71 -10.48 -16.24
C CYS A 391 37.73 -11.26 -17.09
N LEU A 392 38.91 -10.69 -17.36
CA LEU A 392 39.90 -11.36 -18.24
C LEU A 392 40.83 -12.37 -17.50
N SER A 393 40.73 -12.48 -16.17
CA SER A 393 41.58 -13.39 -15.39
C SER A 393 40.92 -14.71 -14.99
N SER A 394 39.66 -14.95 -15.35
CA SER A 394 38.95 -16.20 -14.97
C SER A 394 38.74 -17.21 -16.12
N GLU A 395 39.18 -16.90 -17.35
CA GLU A 395 39.12 -17.86 -18.48
C GLU A 395 40.40 -18.64 -18.73
N THR A 396 41.42 -18.49 -17.88
CA THR A 396 42.65 -19.27 -17.98
C THR A 396 43.00 -19.84 -16.60
N GLY A 397 42.30 -20.91 -16.20
CA GLY A 397 42.62 -21.68 -15.00
C GLY A 397 41.83 -22.97 -14.97
#